data_03e745878bc15a545ec2f8aa21e467f3
#
_entry.id   03e745878bc15a545ec2f8aa21e467f3
#
_cell.length_a   1.000
_cell.length_b   1.000
_cell.length_c   1.000
_cell.angle_alpha   90.00
_cell.angle_beta   90.00
_cell.angle_gamma   90.00
#
_symmetry.space_group_name_H-M   'P 1'
#
loop_
_entity.id
_entity.type
_entity.pdbx_description
1 polymer ?
#
loop_
_entity_poly.entity_id
_entity_poly.type
_entity_poly.pdbx_seq_one_letter_code
_entity_poly.pdbx_strand_id
1 'polypeptide(L)'
;MNMPNITYKGDLPRTISADDDYYQGISYFKTIEDFIDETSYSKFISAIERLVRTSIDYKAFLDYIKNTLGLNFCQVLSKVHDGEDAAVEFHHGPIFTLYDICENELQKFIKTGQRINTFRIADSVIDLHFAMKVNGVMLSTTMHESVHNQDTFINVNQSIGDVNKYIQEYHQYFSPEVKYKIWNYVKICENNPSFDKGILDVDSIKTYISV
;
A
#
# COMPACT_ATOMS: atom_id res chain seq x y z
N MET A 1 -0.49 6.15 -17.88
CA MET A 1 -1.15 7.39 -17.38
C MET A 1 -0.03 8.28 -16.87
N ASN A 2 0.09 9.54 -17.35
CA ASN A 2 1.11 10.44 -16.80
C ASN A 2 0.64 10.86 -15.41
N MET A 3 1.34 10.43 -14.39
CA MET A 3 1.08 10.83 -13.02
C MET A 3 1.35 12.33 -12.87
N PRO A 4 0.52 13.06 -12.12
CA PRO A 4 0.81 14.45 -11.83
C PRO A 4 2.18 14.53 -11.14
N ASN A 5 2.99 15.45 -11.59
CA ASN A 5 4.25 15.75 -10.94
C ASN A 5 3.91 16.34 -9.57
N ILE A 6 4.22 15.62 -8.49
CA ILE A 6 3.97 16.13 -7.14
C ILE A 6 5.06 17.13 -6.83
N THR A 7 4.78 18.37 -7.15
CA THR A 7 5.65 19.51 -6.94
C THR A 7 6.05 19.73 -5.48
N TYR A 8 5.32 19.16 -4.52
CA TYR A 8 5.66 19.27 -3.10
C TYR A 8 7.05 18.77 -2.73
N LYS A 9 7.56 17.74 -3.45
CA LYS A 9 8.89 17.21 -3.16
C LYS A 9 10.01 18.17 -3.55
N GLY A 10 9.73 19.13 -4.44
CA GLY A 10 10.71 20.11 -4.91
C GLY A 10 10.50 21.54 -4.39
N ASP A 11 9.25 21.94 -4.18
CA ASP A 11 8.88 23.34 -4.00
C ASP A 11 8.60 23.72 -2.54
N LEU A 12 8.29 22.76 -1.67
CA LEU A 12 8.20 23.03 -0.24
C LEU A 12 9.54 22.72 0.40
N PRO A 13 10.15 23.71 1.07
CA PRO A 13 11.37 23.46 1.80
C PRO A 13 11.07 22.41 2.87
N ARG A 14 11.49 21.18 2.63
CA ARG A 14 11.57 20.21 3.71
C ARG A 14 12.58 20.77 4.70
N THR A 15 12.12 21.11 5.88
CA THR A 15 12.98 21.51 6.99
C THR A 15 13.96 20.38 7.35
N ILE A 16 13.68 19.16 6.86
CA ILE A 16 14.40 17.92 7.17
C ILE A 16 14.37 17.02 5.93
N SER A 17 15.52 16.80 5.30
CA SER A 17 15.72 15.74 4.31
C SER A 17 16.27 14.48 4.99
N ALA A 18 15.78 13.31 4.62
CA ALA A 18 16.33 12.04 5.08
C ALA A 18 17.82 11.86 4.68
N ASP A 19 18.27 12.59 3.67
CA ASP A 19 19.64 12.59 3.16
C ASP A 19 20.48 13.78 3.68
N ASP A 20 19.93 14.60 4.57
CA ASP A 20 20.62 15.75 5.13
C ASP A 20 21.71 15.27 6.09
N ASP A 21 22.96 15.73 5.88
CA ASP A 21 24.13 15.38 6.71
C ASP A 21 23.92 15.69 8.20
N TYR A 22 23.10 16.67 8.52
CA TYR A 22 22.71 16.99 9.88
C TYR A 22 21.99 15.81 10.57
N TYR A 23 21.19 15.01 9.84
CA TYR A 23 20.46 13.86 10.39
C TYR A 23 21.29 12.58 10.42
N GLN A 24 22.44 12.55 9.79
CA GLN A 24 23.34 11.40 9.88
C GLN A 24 23.90 11.22 11.31
N GLY A 25 23.95 12.28 12.10
CA GLY A 25 24.37 12.24 13.51
C GLY A 25 23.26 11.91 14.52
N ILE A 26 22.00 11.90 14.09
CA ILE A 26 20.86 11.59 14.96
C ILE A 26 20.36 10.20 14.58
N SER A 27 19.96 9.38 15.56
CA SER A 27 19.54 7.98 15.40
C SER A 27 18.20 7.80 14.62
N TYR A 28 18.02 8.51 13.51
CA TYR A 28 16.90 8.27 12.58
C TYR A 28 17.14 7.05 11.70
N PHE A 29 18.38 6.65 11.53
CA PHE A 29 18.72 5.44 10.82
C PHE A 29 18.65 4.25 11.76
N LYS A 30 18.05 3.18 11.27
CA LYS A 30 17.95 1.90 11.96
C LYS A 30 18.87 0.88 11.30
N THR A 31 19.28 -0.08 12.11
CA THR A 31 20.00 -1.28 11.68
C THR A 31 19.12 -2.50 11.90
N ILE A 32 19.52 -3.65 11.36
CA ILE A 32 18.77 -4.90 11.55
C ILE A 32 18.69 -5.26 13.04
N GLU A 33 19.73 -4.93 13.80
CA GLU A 33 19.81 -5.18 15.24
C GLU A 33 18.78 -4.37 16.06
N ASP A 34 18.24 -3.28 15.51
CA ASP A 34 17.18 -2.51 16.16
C ASP A 34 15.82 -3.25 16.13
N PHE A 35 15.70 -4.34 15.36
CA PHE A 35 14.47 -5.14 15.18
C PHE A 35 14.58 -6.52 15.82
N ILE A 36 15.23 -6.60 17.00
CA ILE A 36 15.46 -7.87 17.71
C ILE A 36 14.15 -8.53 18.17
N ASP A 37 13.14 -7.72 18.45
CA ASP A 37 11.85 -8.21 18.89
C ASP A 37 10.70 -7.75 17.95
N GLU A 38 9.67 -8.60 17.87
CA GLU A 38 8.48 -8.39 17.03
C GLU A 38 7.76 -7.07 17.36
N THR A 39 7.79 -6.64 18.62
CA THR A 39 7.15 -5.40 19.06
C THR A 39 7.85 -4.18 18.49
N SER A 40 9.17 -4.14 18.52
CA SER A 40 9.99 -3.06 17.94
C SER A 40 9.80 -3.00 16.43
N TYR A 41 9.78 -4.14 15.77
CA TYR A 41 9.53 -4.28 14.34
C TYR A 41 8.16 -3.72 13.95
N SER A 42 7.09 -4.21 14.59
CA SER A 42 5.72 -3.75 14.32
C SER A 42 5.51 -2.27 14.61
N LYS A 43 6.09 -1.74 15.68
CA LYS A 43 6.05 -0.29 15.98
C LYS A 43 6.72 0.54 14.90
N PHE A 44 7.83 0.06 14.36
CA PHE A 44 8.54 0.76 13.28
C PHE A 44 7.69 0.81 12.01
N ILE A 45 7.08 -0.32 11.60
CA ILE A 45 6.18 -0.36 10.45
C ILE A 45 4.96 0.54 10.66
N SER A 46 4.34 0.51 11.83
CA SER A 46 3.21 1.39 12.18
C SER A 46 3.59 2.88 12.16
N ALA A 47 4.86 3.22 12.48
CA ALA A 47 5.34 4.58 12.33
C ALA A 47 5.45 5.00 10.85
N ILE A 48 5.88 4.09 9.96
CA ILE A 48 5.89 4.32 8.51
C ILE A 48 4.47 4.52 7.99
N GLU A 49 3.51 3.64 8.34
CA GLU A 49 2.10 3.80 7.96
C GLU A 49 1.55 5.17 8.35
N ARG A 50 1.82 5.60 9.60
CA ARG A 50 1.36 6.89 10.08
C ARG A 50 1.96 8.05 9.27
N LEU A 51 3.25 7.99 8.94
CA LEU A 51 3.90 8.98 8.09
C LEU A 51 3.28 9.04 6.70
N VAL A 52 3.03 7.89 6.08
CA VAL A 52 2.33 7.82 4.78
C VAL A 52 0.98 8.50 4.89
N ARG A 53 0.11 8.05 5.80
CA ARG A 53 -1.27 8.56 5.95
C ARG A 53 -1.36 10.05 6.27
N THR A 54 -0.37 10.60 6.96
CA THR A 54 -0.35 12.02 7.37
C THR A 54 0.40 12.93 6.39
N SER A 55 1.10 12.36 5.42
CA SER A 55 1.88 13.14 4.44
C SER A 55 0.99 13.96 3.51
N ILE A 56 1.53 15.07 3.04
CA ILE A 56 0.87 15.92 2.03
C ILE A 56 0.77 15.17 0.70
N ASP A 57 1.81 14.42 0.34
CA ASP A 57 1.88 13.67 -0.90
C ASP A 57 0.79 12.58 -0.96
N TYR A 58 0.55 11.86 0.14
CA TYR A 58 -0.52 10.88 0.18
C TYR A 58 -1.91 11.53 0.08
N LYS A 59 -2.11 12.68 0.71
CA LYS A 59 -3.36 13.46 0.55
C LYS A 59 -3.56 13.90 -0.90
N ALA A 60 -2.49 14.34 -1.57
CA ALA A 60 -2.54 14.68 -3.00
C ALA A 60 -2.85 13.45 -3.88
N PHE A 61 -2.35 12.27 -3.52
CA PHE A 61 -2.73 11.02 -4.18
C PHE A 61 -4.24 10.75 -4.02
N LEU A 62 -4.80 10.88 -2.80
CA LEU A 62 -6.22 10.68 -2.57
C LEU A 62 -7.08 11.70 -3.34
N ASP A 63 -6.65 12.95 -3.39
CA ASP A 63 -7.30 13.99 -4.20
C ASP A 63 -7.29 13.63 -5.69
N TYR A 64 -6.16 13.14 -6.20
CA TYR A 64 -6.04 12.66 -7.57
C TYR A 64 -7.01 11.51 -7.86
N ILE A 65 -7.10 10.52 -6.97
CA ILE A 65 -8.03 9.38 -7.11
C ILE A 65 -9.48 9.88 -7.16
N LYS A 66 -9.86 10.76 -6.24
CA LYS A 66 -11.24 11.25 -6.14
C LYS A 66 -11.62 12.20 -7.30
N ASN A 67 -10.79 13.18 -7.58
CA ASN A 67 -11.15 14.29 -8.45
C ASN A 67 -10.67 14.12 -9.89
N THR A 68 -9.52 13.50 -10.11
CA THR A 68 -8.98 13.32 -11.47
C THR A 68 -9.42 12.00 -12.09
N LEU A 69 -9.39 10.91 -11.31
CA LEU A 69 -9.88 9.60 -11.78
C LEU A 69 -11.41 9.47 -11.62
N GLY A 70 -12.06 10.40 -10.91
CA GLY A 70 -13.50 10.39 -10.70
C GLY A 70 -14.01 9.31 -9.76
N LEU A 71 -13.13 8.74 -8.91
CA LEU A 71 -13.50 7.69 -7.96
C LEU A 71 -13.94 8.28 -6.62
N ASN A 72 -14.86 9.22 -6.66
CA ASN A 72 -15.45 9.87 -5.48
C ASN A 72 -16.70 9.14 -4.95
N PHE A 73 -16.81 7.86 -5.19
CA PHE A 73 -17.93 7.02 -4.78
C PHE A 73 -17.45 5.66 -4.25
N CYS A 74 -18.31 5.00 -3.48
CA CYS A 74 -18.05 3.64 -3.01
C CYS A 74 -18.06 2.65 -4.19
N GLN A 75 -16.93 2.02 -4.52
CA GLN A 75 -16.82 1.11 -5.67
C GLN A 75 -17.61 -0.19 -5.49
N VAL A 76 -17.99 -0.54 -4.27
CA VAL A 76 -18.89 -1.66 -3.98
C VAL A 76 -20.36 -1.24 -4.07
N LEU A 77 -20.69 -0.07 -3.51
CA LEU A 77 -22.03 0.52 -3.53
C LEU A 77 -22.05 1.72 -4.50
N SER A 78 -22.03 1.47 -5.78
CA SER A 78 -21.79 2.47 -6.84
C SER A 78 -22.67 3.73 -6.82
N LYS A 79 -23.69 3.77 -5.98
CA LYS A 79 -24.61 4.92 -5.82
C LYS A 79 -24.33 5.76 -4.57
N VAL A 80 -23.31 5.40 -3.78
CA VAL A 80 -22.94 6.12 -2.55
C VAL A 80 -21.77 7.03 -2.87
N HIS A 81 -22.01 8.34 -2.90
CA HIS A 81 -21.03 9.37 -3.27
C HIS A 81 -20.44 10.05 -2.03
N ASP A 82 -19.16 10.42 -2.13
CA ASP A 82 -18.43 11.10 -1.08
C ASP A 82 -18.99 12.50 -0.80
N GLY A 83 -19.27 12.78 0.47
CA GLY A 83 -19.80 14.07 0.90
C GLY A 83 -21.29 14.31 0.63
N GLU A 84 -21.97 13.44 -0.14
CA GLU A 84 -23.41 13.50 -0.39
C GLU A 84 -24.17 12.47 0.45
N ASP A 85 -23.81 11.18 0.30
CA ASP A 85 -24.52 10.09 0.97
C ASP A 85 -23.75 9.59 2.21
N ALA A 86 -22.41 9.49 2.10
CA ALA A 86 -21.51 9.07 3.18
C ALA A 86 -20.08 9.55 2.93
N ALA A 87 -19.22 9.46 3.94
CA ALA A 87 -17.80 9.60 3.73
C ALA A 87 -17.26 8.38 2.94
N VAL A 88 -16.40 8.64 1.94
CA VAL A 88 -15.76 7.61 1.14
C VAL A 88 -14.24 7.68 1.36
N GLU A 89 -13.68 6.55 1.77
CA GLU A 89 -12.29 6.41 2.16
C GLU A 89 -11.55 5.42 1.26
N PHE A 90 -10.23 5.61 1.09
CA PHE A 90 -9.38 4.68 0.37
C PHE A 90 -8.97 3.53 1.30
N HIS A 91 -9.39 2.33 0.97
CA HIS A 91 -9.05 1.09 1.65
C HIS A 91 -7.96 0.35 0.88
N HIS A 92 -6.83 0.05 1.54
CA HIS A 92 -5.79 -0.81 0.97
C HIS A 92 -6.25 -2.27 1.04
N GLY A 93 -6.38 -2.87 -0.10
CA GLY A 93 -6.93 -4.22 -0.27
C GLY A 93 -7.31 -4.47 -1.74
N PRO A 94 -7.73 -5.68 -2.08
CA PRO A 94 -8.11 -6.81 -1.20
C PRO A 94 -6.95 -7.69 -0.71
N ILE A 95 -5.76 -7.61 -1.31
CA ILE A 95 -4.66 -8.54 -0.99
C ILE A 95 -3.72 -7.95 0.07
N PHE A 96 -3.23 -6.73 -0.16
CA PHE A 96 -2.24 -6.07 0.69
C PHE A 96 -2.87 -4.95 1.50
N THR A 97 -2.62 -4.93 2.80
CA THR A 97 -2.87 -3.78 3.65
C THR A 97 -1.74 -2.75 3.50
N LEU A 98 -1.92 -1.53 3.98
CA LEU A 98 -0.82 -0.55 4.00
C LEU A 98 0.34 -1.05 4.86
N TYR A 99 0.06 -1.78 5.94
CA TYR A 99 1.08 -2.44 6.76
C TYR A 99 1.94 -3.40 5.93
N ASP A 100 1.32 -4.29 5.16
CA ASP A 100 2.04 -5.24 4.30
C ASP A 100 2.94 -4.51 3.27
N ILE A 101 2.46 -3.41 2.71
CA ILE A 101 3.22 -2.61 1.74
C ILE A 101 4.44 -1.96 2.41
N CYS A 102 4.24 -1.38 3.61
CA CYS A 102 5.33 -0.79 4.39
C CYS A 102 6.36 -1.85 4.82
N GLU A 103 5.90 -3.04 5.22
CA GLU A 103 6.76 -4.17 5.57
C GLU A 103 7.59 -4.62 4.37
N ASN A 104 6.95 -4.83 3.22
CA ASN A 104 7.65 -5.26 2.00
C ASN A 104 8.70 -4.24 1.56
N GLU A 105 8.42 -2.95 1.70
CA GLU A 105 9.38 -1.90 1.39
C GLU A 105 10.55 -1.89 2.39
N LEU A 106 10.28 -2.07 3.69
CA LEU A 106 11.34 -2.26 4.69
C LEU A 106 12.22 -3.46 4.36
N GLN A 107 11.61 -4.60 4.01
CA GLN A 107 12.37 -5.81 3.64
C GLN A 107 13.22 -5.59 2.38
N LYS A 108 12.74 -4.79 1.43
CA LYS A 108 13.53 -4.38 0.26
C LYS A 108 14.74 -3.55 0.67
N PHE A 109 14.58 -2.56 1.55
CA PHE A 109 15.69 -1.76 2.05
C PHE A 109 16.74 -2.64 2.75
N ILE A 110 16.29 -3.58 3.59
CA ILE A 110 17.17 -4.53 4.28
C ILE A 110 17.95 -5.39 3.27
N LYS A 111 17.25 -6.07 2.37
CA LYS A 111 17.86 -7.01 1.42
C LYS A 111 18.76 -6.36 0.37
N THR A 112 18.51 -5.09 0.05
CA THR A 112 19.32 -4.33 -0.91
C THR A 112 20.42 -3.52 -0.24
N GLY A 113 20.57 -3.60 1.08
CA GLY A 113 21.61 -2.88 1.84
C GLY A 113 21.40 -1.38 1.88
N GLN A 114 20.18 -0.91 1.64
CA GLN A 114 19.86 0.52 1.74
C GLN A 114 19.76 0.95 3.21
N ARG A 115 20.08 2.22 3.47
CA ARG A 115 19.97 2.77 4.83
C ARG A 115 18.50 2.83 5.25
N ILE A 116 18.19 2.17 6.38
CA ILE A 116 16.83 2.07 6.92
C ILE A 116 16.48 3.39 7.62
N ASN A 117 15.48 4.07 7.09
CA ASN A 117 14.98 5.33 7.64
C ASN A 117 13.48 5.43 7.38
N THR A 118 12.70 5.79 8.39
CA THR A 118 11.23 5.85 8.33
C THR A 118 10.75 6.76 7.20
N PHE A 119 11.38 7.91 7.01
CA PHE A 119 10.99 8.90 5.98
C PHE A 119 11.26 8.38 4.58
N ARG A 120 12.43 7.77 4.34
CA ARG A 120 12.78 7.20 3.03
C ARG A 120 11.85 6.07 2.63
N ILE A 121 11.51 5.20 3.59
CA ILE A 121 10.58 4.10 3.34
C ILE A 121 9.17 4.65 3.08
N ALA A 122 8.71 5.62 3.87
CA ALA A 122 7.42 6.26 3.64
C ALA A 122 7.33 6.94 2.26
N ASP A 123 8.41 7.66 1.85
CA ASP A 123 8.50 8.26 0.51
C ASP A 123 8.40 7.19 -0.59
N SER A 124 9.12 6.07 -0.42
CA SER A 124 9.09 4.96 -1.39
C SER A 124 7.70 4.31 -1.47
N VAL A 125 7.01 4.15 -0.33
CA VAL A 125 5.62 3.66 -0.29
C VAL A 125 4.68 4.63 -1.01
N ILE A 126 4.85 5.94 -0.84
CA ILE A 126 4.06 6.95 -1.55
C ILE A 126 4.32 6.90 -3.07
N ASP A 127 5.58 6.71 -3.47
CA ASP A 127 5.93 6.56 -4.89
C ASP A 127 5.24 5.32 -5.53
N LEU A 128 5.06 4.23 -4.76
CA LEU A 128 4.29 3.07 -5.20
C LEU A 128 2.81 3.40 -5.45
N HIS A 129 2.20 4.25 -4.63
CA HIS A 129 0.84 4.72 -4.84
C HIS A 129 0.72 5.50 -6.16
N PHE A 130 1.60 6.48 -6.37
CA PHE A 130 1.59 7.25 -7.61
C PHE A 130 1.96 6.43 -8.85
N ALA A 131 2.75 5.39 -8.70
CA ALA A 131 3.01 4.43 -9.76
C ALA A 131 1.82 3.49 -10.03
N MET A 132 0.71 3.63 -9.29
CA MET A 132 -0.48 2.77 -9.38
C MET A 132 -0.14 1.27 -9.23
N LYS A 133 0.81 0.94 -8.38
CA LYS A 133 1.20 -0.45 -8.08
C LYS A 133 0.48 -0.99 -6.84
N VAL A 134 0.11 -0.09 -5.94
CA VAL A 134 -0.63 -0.44 -4.71
C VAL A 134 -2.09 -0.67 -5.07
N ASN A 135 -2.62 -1.81 -4.66
CA ASN A 135 -4.04 -2.10 -4.83
C ASN A 135 -4.87 -1.46 -3.71
N GLY A 136 -5.98 -0.88 -4.10
CA GLY A 136 -6.91 -0.25 -3.17
C GLY A 136 -8.27 -0.01 -3.78
N VAL A 137 -9.24 0.30 -2.94
CA VAL A 137 -10.63 0.48 -3.32
C VAL A 137 -11.25 1.64 -2.53
N MET A 138 -12.09 2.43 -3.17
CA MET A 138 -12.85 3.48 -2.51
C MET A 138 -14.09 2.87 -1.86
N LEU A 139 -14.23 2.99 -0.55
CA LEU A 139 -15.32 2.41 0.23
C LEU A 139 -16.01 3.49 1.07
N SER A 140 -17.35 3.41 1.15
CA SER A 140 -18.07 4.15 2.21
C SER A 140 -17.66 3.62 3.58
N THR A 141 -17.79 4.44 4.62
CA THR A 141 -17.43 4.08 6.00
C THR A 141 -18.04 2.74 6.43
N THR A 142 -19.34 2.52 6.12
CA THR A 142 -20.03 1.27 6.43
C THR A 142 -19.43 0.07 5.71
N MET A 143 -19.08 0.21 4.41
CA MET A 143 -18.44 -0.87 3.68
C MET A 143 -17.02 -1.11 4.16
N HIS A 144 -16.30 -0.07 4.55
CA HIS A 144 -14.97 -0.17 5.13
C HIS A 144 -14.99 -0.99 6.44
N GLU A 145 -15.94 -0.70 7.32
CA GLU A 145 -16.18 -1.48 8.55
C GLU A 145 -16.54 -2.95 8.24
N SER A 146 -17.45 -3.18 7.30
CA SER A 146 -17.85 -4.53 6.89
C SER A 146 -16.68 -5.36 6.34
N VAL A 147 -15.77 -4.74 5.61
CA VAL A 147 -14.55 -5.42 5.12
C VAL A 147 -13.59 -5.75 6.26
N HIS A 148 -13.40 -4.82 7.20
CA HIS A 148 -12.56 -5.07 8.38
C HIS A 148 -13.11 -6.17 9.28
N ASN A 149 -14.43 -6.28 9.38
CA ASN A 149 -15.12 -7.34 10.13
C ASN A 149 -15.17 -8.68 9.36
N GLN A 150 -14.64 -8.73 8.13
CA GLN A 150 -14.68 -9.89 7.24
C GLN A 150 -16.10 -10.30 6.80
N ASP A 151 -17.06 -9.41 6.91
CA ASP A 151 -18.45 -9.62 6.45
C ASP A 151 -18.58 -9.44 4.93
N THR A 152 -17.62 -8.72 4.32
CA THR A 152 -17.62 -8.43 2.89
C THR A 152 -16.27 -8.75 2.28
N PHE A 153 -16.29 -9.50 1.17
CA PHE A 153 -15.12 -9.80 0.35
C PHE A 153 -15.01 -8.78 -0.79
N ILE A 154 -13.83 -8.18 -0.92
CA ILE A 154 -13.53 -7.25 -2.03
C ILE A 154 -12.91 -8.04 -3.19
N ASN A 155 -13.50 -7.90 -4.36
CA ASN A 155 -12.96 -8.48 -5.57
C ASN A 155 -11.81 -7.64 -6.12
N VAL A 156 -10.76 -8.26 -6.63
CA VAL A 156 -9.63 -7.53 -7.22
C VAL A 156 -10.07 -6.67 -8.42
N ASN A 157 -11.12 -7.08 -9.13
CA ASN A 157 -11.68 -6.30 -10.24
C ASN A 157 -12.43 -5.03 -9.81
N GLN A 158 -12.65 -4.84 -8.51
CA GLN A 158 -13.20 -3.62 -7.93
C GLN A 158 -12.10 -2.68 -7.40
N SER A 159 -10.86 -3.15 -7.33
CA SER A 159 -9.73 -2.35 -6.87
C SER A 159 -9.02 -1.64 -8.03
N ILE A 160 -8.35 -0.56 -7.71
CA ILE A 160 -7.39 0.10 -8.60
C ILE A 160 -5.98 -0.40 -8.27
N GLY A 161 -5.06 -0.16 -9.20
CA GLY A 161 -3.66 -0.55 -9.05
C GLY A 161 -3.33 -1.87 -9.72
N ASP A 162 -2.05 -2.04 -10.06
CA ASP A 162 -1.54 -3.22 -10.76
C ASP A 162 -0.90 -4.20 -9.77
N VAL A 163 -1.75 -5.05 -9.20
CA VAL A 163 -1.34 -6.04 -8.21
C VAL A 163 -0.40 -7.09 -8.78
N ASN A 164 -0.56 -7.48 -10.06
CA ASN A 164 0.32 -8.46 -10.69
C ASN A 164 1.75 -7.91 -10.78
N LYS A 165 1.87 -6.66 -11.22
CA LYS A 165 3.15 -5.98 -11.30
C LYS A 165 3.78 -5.79 -9.92
N TYR A 166 2.99 -5.45 -8.91
CA TYR A 166 3.49 -5.35 -7.54
C TYR A 166 4.04 -6.69 -7.05
N ILE A 167 3.29 -7.78 -7.22
CA ILE A 167 3.74 -9.13 -6.84
C ILE A 167 5.01 -9.51 -7.61
N GLN A 168 5.07 -9.28 -8.92
CA GLN A 168 6.23 -9.56 -9.74
C GLN A 168 7.49 -8.85 -9.23
N GLU A 169 7.39 -7.58 -8.86
CA GLU A 169 8.53 -6.78 -8.43
C GLU A 169 8.94 -7.04 -6.96
N TYR A 170 7.97 -7.41 -6.11
CA TYR A 170 8.15 -7.48 -4.66
C TYR A 170 8.17 -8.88 -4.06
N HIS A 171 7.87 -9.94 -4.83
CA HIS A 171 7.74 -11.31 -4.30
C HIS A 171 8.93 -11.78 -3.45
N GLN A 172 10.13 -11.35 -3.80
CA GLN A 172 11.35 -11.69 -3.06
C GLN A 172 11.45 -11.04 -1.67
N TYR A 173 10.63 -10.03 -1.40
CA TYR A 173 10.61 -9.27 -0.15
C TYR A 173 9.44 -9.68 0.77
N PHE A 174 8.53 -10.51 0.27
CA PHE A 174 7.36 -10.93 1.04
C PHE A 174 7.75 -11.80 2.23
N SER A 175 7.13 -11.51 3.37
CA SER A 175 7.14 -12.41 4.52
C SER A 175 6.32 -13.67 4.24
N PRO A 176 6.49 -14.76 5.02
CA PRO A 176 5.65 -15.94 4.91
C PRO A 176 4.15 -15.63 5.05
N GLU A 177 3.80 -14.70 5.93
CA GLU A 177 2.43 -14.24 6.19
C GLU A 177 1.83 -13.56 4.96
N VAL A 178 2.59 -12.69 4.30
CA VAL A 178 2.16 -12.03 3.06
C VAL A 178 1.98 -13.05 1.94
N LYS A 179 2.91 -13.99 1.78
CA LYS A 179 2.78 -15.08 0.81
C LYS A 179 1.51 -15.91 1.05
N TYR A 180 1.22 -16.21 2.32
CA TYR A 180 0.01 -16.94 2.70
C TYR A 180 -1.28 -16.16 2.38
N LYS A 181 -1.31 -14.85 2.62
CA LYS A 181 -2.44 -13.98 2.22
C LYS A 181 -2.68 -14.04 0.71
N ILE A 182 -1.62 -13.90 -0.10
CA ILE A 182 -1.71 -13.99 -1.57
C ILE A 182 -2.25 -15.35 -1.98
N TRP A 183 -1.69 -16.44 -1.41
CA TRP A 183 -2.12 -17.79 -1.73
C TRP A 183 -3.60 -18.02 -1.41
N ASN A 184 -4.06 -17.59 -0.23
CA ASN A 184 -5.46 -17.69 0.16
C ASN A 184 -6.37 -16.92 -0.80
N TYR A 185 -5.98 -15.71 -1.19
CA TYR A 185 -6.76 -14.89 -2.10
C TYR A 185 -6.87 -15.56 -3.48
N VAL A 186 -5.76 -16.06 -4.00
CA VAL A 186 -5.73 -16.83 -5.27
C VAL A 186 -6.63 -18.04 -5.20
N LYS A 187 -6.62 -18.80 -4.10
CA LYS A 187 -7.49 -19.96 -3.90
C LYS A 187 -8.99 -19.60 -3.89
N ILE A 188 -9.33 -18.47 -3.28
CA ILE A 188 -10.72 -17.95 -3.31
C ILE A 188 -11.12 -17.63 -4.75
N CYS A 189 -10.28 -16.98 -5.52
CA CYS A 189 -10.54 -16.65 -6.91
C CYS A 189 -10.63 -17.87 -7.81
N GLU A 190 -9.77 -18.88 -7.63
CA GLU A 190 -9.85 -20.16 -8.37
C GLU A 190 -11.18 -20.89 -8.13
N ASN A 191 -11.67 -20.85 -6.89
CA ASN A 191 -12.97 -21.46 -6.55
C ASN A 191 -14.17 -20.61 -7.02
N ASN A 192 -13.95 -19.31 -7.27
CA ASN A 192 -14.97 -18.35 -7.66
C ASN A 192 -14.45 -17.44 -8.80
N PRO A 193 -14.38 -17.91 -10.04
CA PRO A 193 -13.75 -17.16 -11.15
C PRO A 193 -14.40 -15.80 -11.45
N SER A 194 -15.61 -15.54 -10.95
CA SER A 194 -16.26 -14.24 -11.07
C SER A 194 -15.61 -13.15 -10.21
N PHE A 195 -14.78 -13.53 -9.21
CA PHE A 195 -14.21 -12.59 -8.27
C PHE A 195 -13.03 -11.81 -8.83
N ASP A 196 -12.22 -12.42 -9.68
CA ASP A 196 -11.10 -11.73 -10.32
C ASP A 196 -11.33 -11.41 -11.80
N LYS A 197 -12.23 -12.16 -12.46
CA LYS A 197 -12.52 -12.05 -13.90
C LYS A 197 -11.29 -12.13 -14.80
N GLY A 198 -10.29 -12.90 -14.38
CA GLY A 198 -9.04 -13.08 -15.11
C GLY A 198 -8.07 -11.90 -14.99
N ILE A 199 -8.20 -11.05 -13.98
CA ILE A 199 -7.25 -9.97 -13.71
C ILE A 199 -5.95 -10.50 -13.11
N LEU A 200 -6.04 -11.51 -12.21
CA LEU A 200 -4.86 -12.10 -11.60
C LEU A 200 -4.15 -13.04 -12.58
N ASP A 201 -2.86 -12.82 -12.76
CA ASP A 201 -1.98 -13.80 -13.42
C ASP A 201 -1.61 -14.91 -12.44
N VAL A 202 -2.59 -15.82 -12.22
CA VAL A 202 -2.52 -16.85 -11.19
C VAL A 202 -1.30 -17.75 -11.35
N ASP A 203 -0.91 -18.11 -12.57
CA ASP A 203 0.21 -19.00 -12.83
C ASP A 203 1.55 -18.35 -12.47
N SER A 204 1.73 -17.10 -12.90
CA SER A 204 2.91 -16.31 -12.50
C SER A 204 2.94 -16.06 -11.00
N ILE A 205 1.81 -15.69 -10.40
CA ILE A 205 1.73 -15.46 -8.95
C ILE A 205 2.12 -16.72 -8.17
N LYS A 206 1.59 -17.90 -8.53
CA LYS A 206 1.97 -19.16 -7.89
C LYS A 206 3.46 -19.44 -7.99
N THR A 207 4.08 -19.10 -9.13
CA THR A 207 5.53 -19.26 -9.31
C THR A 207 6.30 -18.34 -8.36
N TYR A 208 5.87 -17.08 -8.19
CA TYR A 208 6.54 -16.10 -7.33
C TYR A 208 6.41 -16.39 -5.82
N ILE A 209 5.28 -16.95 -5.39
CA ILE A 209 5.05 -17.26 -3.97
C ILE A 209 5.41 -18.70 -3.57
N SER A 210 5.73 -19.55 -4.56
CA SER A 210 6.21 -20.92 -4.29
C SER A 210 7.50 -20.86 -3.47
N VAL A 211 7.56 -21.66 -2.42
CA VAL A 211 8.72 -21.82 -1.54
C VAL A 211 9.47 -23.07 -1.99
#